data_3d07d82939e5bbb9da6cc66f80b7efcf
#
_entry.id   3d07d82939e5bbb9da6cc66f80b7efcf
#
_cell.length_a   1.000
_cell.length_b   1.000
_cell.length_c   1.000
_cell.angle_alpha   90.00
_cell.angle_beta   90.00
_cell.angle_gamma   90.00
#
_symmetry.space_group_name_H-M   'P 1'
#
loop_
_entity.id
_entity.type
_entity.pdbx_description
1 polymer ?
#
loop_
_entity_poly.entity_id
_entity_poly.type
_entity_poly.pdbx_seq_one_letter_code
_entity_poly.pdbx_strand_id
1 'polypeptide(L)'
;MEDDMTPTKILRPPLSDFGSVRTLALGVVIAPLLAPIVLLPEDWAGWLLLLAAFALVIFHRPFRKNYPLFLTAAFLGLVPIALALVNSYITTLPGGEIDAAAFLQRAEHVSLSGDWPSPMFGANAYVSFLALQFMIFGQSKLLAHASSAFGANLGLVVFERLYTRLSGGRTVSPITLIIFGLLPSALLHKAAVLREPWEALFFSSTVLLLLRLASTWRLATFFCFLISALACGIWHSALSLTALVLLLLAGGIGLRGTTSTARKVLVAILLPVIIAPAAWWAINRSLADRRVSAVSEEAFSSGGIAAIETLAREGAGRASYAHAPGMTGVARLPVGFLYYWLAPLPWQVGNFSDLVALLENLLRTALLIGSLTAYRLSKGQARTNIALALSALLIVELIWSAGTSNWGTALRHHIPSYGPLCAMGIFGCQLYFHHRPMKQSKRPNTLAGRNRTFHQRASASKDCTAPGSRDIS
;
A
#
# COMPACT_ATOMS: atom_id res chain seq x y z
N MET A 1 31.96 -8.89 46.05
CA MET A 1 32.02 -9.74 44.85
C MET A 1 30.83 -9.28 44.00
N GLU A 2 31.04 -8.19 43.30
CA GLU A 2 30.16 -7.66 42.29
C GLU A 2 30.45 -8.41 41.00
N ASP A 3 29.49 -9.22 40.55
CA ASP A 3 29.53 -9.86 39.25
C ASP A 3 29.32 -8.77 38.18
N ASP A 4 30.43 -8.40 37.60
CA ASP A 4 30.59 -7.53 36.44
C ASP A 4 30.02 -8.27 35.21
N MET A 5 28.69 -8.20 35.03
CA MET A 5 28.04 -8.68 33.81
C MET A 5 28.35 -7.69 32.69
N THR A 6 29.54 -7.81 32.12
CA THR A 6 29.83 -7.16 30.83
C THR A 6 28.80 -7.59 29.79
N PRO A 7 28.10 -6.64 29.13
CA PRO A 7 27.19 -6.99 28.07
C PRO A 7 27.96 -7.67 26.94
N THR A 8 27.57 -8.89 26.62
CA THR A 8 28.08 -9.65 25.47
C THR A 8 28.03 -8.75 24.23
N LYS A 9 29.22 -8.29 23.81
CA LYS A 9 29.41 -7.62 22.52
C LYS A 9 28.92 -8.58 21.44
N ILE A 10 27.73 -8.31 20.90
CA ILE A 10 27.27 -8.95 19.67
C ILE A 10 28.29 -8.54 18.61
N LEU A 11 29.21 -9.45 18.28
CA LEU A 11 30.16 -9.31 17.18
C LEU A 11 29.34 -9.03 15.89
N ARG A 12 29.29 -7.77 15.49
CA ARG A 12 28.79 -7.41 14.16
C ARG A 12 29.84 -7.91 13.17
N PRO A 13 29.48 -8.76 12.19
CA PRO A 13 30.43 -9.18 11.17
C PRO A 13 31.03 -7.94 10.48
N PRO A 14 32.31 -7.98 10.13
CA PRO A 14 32.99 -6.84 9.54
C PRO A 14 32.31 -6.42 8.24
N LEU A 15 32.11 -5.13 8.06
CA LEU A 15 31.43 -4.51 6.91
C LEU A 15 32.09 -4.84 5.55
N SER A 16 33.33 -5.34 5.54
CA SER A 16 34.09 -5.75 4.35
C SER A 16 33.45 -6.92 3.59
N ASP A 17 32.82 -7.88 4.30
CA ASP A 17 32.22 -9.06 3.66
C ASP A 17 30.86 -8.76 2.99
N PHE A 18 30.25 -7.64 3.37
CA PHE A 18 28.99 -7.18 2.76
C PHE A 18 29.14 -6.76 1.28
N GLY A 19 30.32 -6.29 0.88
CA GLY A 19 30.60 -5.89 -0.49
C GLY A 19 30.62 -7.07 -1.45
N SER A 20 31.34 -8.13 -1.08
CA SER A 20 31.53 -9.33 -1.90
C SER A 20 30.23 -10.11 -2.10
N VAL A 21 29.45 -10.33 -1.03
CA VAL A 21 28.15 -11.03 -1.11
C VAL A 21 27.14 -10.25 -1.95
N ARG A 22 27.14 -8.91 -1.88
CA ARG A 22 26.28 -8.08 -2.72
C ARG A 22 26.64 -8.16 -4.19
N THR A 23 27.92 -8.12 -4.51
CA THR A 23 28.42 -8.21 -5.89
C THR A 23 28.14 -9.59 -6.46
N LEU A 24 28.27 -10.65 -5.68
CA LEU A 24 27.95 -12.00 -6.09
C LEU A 24 26.45 -12.19 -6.30
N ALA A 25 25.62 -11.72 -5.37
CA ALA A 25 24.16 -11.78 -5.50
C ALA A 25 23.65 -10.96 -6.68
N LEU A 26 24.24 -9.79 -6.95
CA LEU A 26 23.96 -8.99 -8.14
C LEU A 26 24.36 -9.73 -9.42
N GLY A 27 25.57 -10.34 -9.47
CA GLY A 27 26.03 -11.08 -10.63
C GLY A 27 25.18 -12.31 -10.95
N VAL A 28 24.82 -13.09 -9.93
CA VAL A 28 24.00 -14.32 -10.07
C VAL A 28 22.56 -14.00 -10.54
N VAL A 29 22.00 -12.84 -10.22
CA VAL A 29 20.63 -12.47 -10.62
C VAL A 29 20.62 -11.64 -11.89
N ILE A 30 21.56 -10.72 -12.07
CA ILE A 30 21.58 -9.81 -13.22
C ILE A 30 21.99 -10.56 -14.50
N ALA A 31 22.99 -11.44 -14.45
CA ALA A 31 23.45 -12.16 -15.63
C ALA A 31 22.35 -13.01 -16.30
N PRO A 32 21.54 -13.84 -15.57
CA PRO A 32 20.40 -14.54 -16.15
C PRO A 32 19.30 -13.63 -16.70
N LEU A 33 19.17 -12.38 -16.21
CA LEU A 33 18.21 -11.41 -16.72
C LEU A 33 18.75 -10.67 -17.95
N LEU A 34 20.07 -10.58 -18.14
CA LEU A 34 20.69 -9.95 -19.30
C LEU A 34 20.79 -10.89 -20.51
N ALA A 35 21.09 -12.17 -20.29
CA ALA A 35 21.25 -13.13 -21.38
C ALA A 35 20.03 -13.22 -22.31
N PRO A 36 18.77 -13.26 -21.82
CA PRO A 36 17.59 -13.31 -22.67
C PRO A 36 17.36 -12.07 -23.52
N ILE A 37 17.89 -10.90 -23.14
CA ILE A 37 17.79 -9.67 -23.95
C ILE A 37 18.43 -9.87 -25.32
N VAL A 38 19.50 -10.66 -25.36
CA VAL A 38 20.21 -11.00 -26.62
C VAL A 38 19.57 -12.18 -27.33
N LEU A 39 19.06 -13.16 -26.56
CA LEU A 39 18.52 -14.42 -27.09
C LEU A 39 17.07 -14.32 -27.56
N LEU A 40 16.30 -13.39 -27.01
CA LEU A 40 14.87 -13.17 -27.29
C LEU A 40 14.65 -11.70 -27.65
N PRO A 41 15.07 -11.27 -28.85
CA PRO A 41 15.06 -9.85 -29.22
C PRO A 41 13.64 -9.23 -29.25
N GLU A 42 12.59 -10.03 -29.46
CA GLU A 42 11.19 -9.57 -29.38
C GLU A 42 10.76 -9.18 -27.96
N ASP A 43 11.40 -9.73 -26.94
CA ASP A 43 11.06 -9.52 -25.51
C ASP A 43 12.05 -8.59 -24.77
N TRP A 44 13.02 -7.99 -25.49
CA TRP A 44 14.11 -7.21 -24.87
C TRP A 44 13.62 -6.14 -23.89
N ALA A 45 12.55 -5.42 -24.23
CA ALA A 45 11.99 -4.36 -23.39
C ALA A 45 11.36 -4.91 -22.10
N GLY A 46 10.70 -6.06 -22.19
CA GLY A 46 10.19 -6.78 -21.03
C GLY A 46 11.31 -7.17 -20.04
N TRP A 47 12.40 -7.72 -20.56
CA TRP A 47 13.58 -8.08 -19.76
C TRP A 47 14.25 -6.86 -19.10
N LEU A 48 14.42 -5.76 -19.86
CA LEU A 48 14.95 -4.51 -19.29
C LEU A 48 14.05 -3.97 -18.19
N LEU A 49 12.74 -4.04 -18.36
CA LEU A 49 11.79 -3.57 -17.36
C LEU A 49 11.81 -4.44 -16.10
N LEU A 50 11.95 -5.78 -16.23
CA LEU A 50 12.15 -6.69 -15.09
C LEU A 50 13.47 -6.39 -14.36
N LEU A 51 14.55 -6.14 -15.10
CA LEU A 51 15.82 -5.75 -14.52
C LEU A 51 15.72 -4.42 -13.77
N ALA A 52 15.06 -3.42 -14.36
CA ALA A 52 14.81 -2.13 -13.72
C ALA A 52 13.94 -2.30 -12.44
N ALA A 53 12.91 -3.13 -12.50
CA ALA A 53 12.05 -3.45 -11.36
C ALA A 53 12.85 -4.05 -10.19
N PHE A 54 13.76 -4.97 -10.47
CA PHE A 54 14.63 -5.57 -9.47
C PHE A 54 15.65 -4.57 -8.93
N ALA A 55 16.28 -3.79 -9.82
CA ALA A 55 17.26 -2.77 -9.46
C ALA A 55 16.66 -1.73 -8.50
N LEU A 56 15.42 -1.29 -8.70
CA LEU A 56 14.73 -0.37 -7.80
C LEU A 56 14.71 -0.89 -6.35
N VAL A 57 14.43 -2.17 -6.15
CA VAL A 57 14.38 -2.79 -4.82
C VAL A 57 15.78 -2.93 -4.23
N ILE A 58 16.73 -3.46 -4.99
CA ILE A 58 18.10 -3.74 -4.52
C ILE A 58 18.85 -2.45 -4.18
N PHE A 59 18.70 -1.40 -5.01
CA PHE A 59 19.38 -0.13 -4.78
C PHE A 59 18.66 0.79 -3.80
N HIS A 60 17.46 0.43 -3.32
CA HIS A 60 16.75 1.22 -2.33
C HIS A 60 17.51 1.24 -0.99
N ARG A 61 18.07 2.40 -0.63
CA ARG A 61 18.95 2.57 0.55
C ARG A 61 18.38 2.00 1.86
N PRO A 62 17.08 2.20 2.21
CA PRO A 62 16.52 1.66 3.44
C PRO A 62 16.60 0.13 3.54
N PHE A 63 16.42 -0.60 2.44
CA PHE A 63 16.52 -2.06 2.46
C PHE A 63 17.95 -2.55 2.72
N ARG A 64 18.96 -1.75 2.36
CA ARG A 64 20.37 -2.08 2.55
C ARG A 64 20.90 -1.83 3.97
N LYS A 65 20.05 -1.41 4.93
CA LYS A 65 20.47 -1.10 6.30
C LYS A 65 20.96 -2.31 7.08
N ASN A 66 20.38 -3.48 6.85
CA ASN A 66 20.81 -4.74 7.43
C ASN A 66 20.60 -5.90 6.47
N TYR A 67 21.37 -6.96 6.67
CA TYR A 67 21.38 -8.12 5.78
C TYR A 67 20.04 -8.86 5.70
N PRO A 68 19.34 -9.22 6.80
CA PRO A 68 18.05 -9.87 6.74
C PRO A 68 17.01 -9.04 5.98
N LEU A 69 16.99 -7.72 6.17
CA LEU A 69 16.06 -6.84 5.47
C LEU A 69 16.36 -6.79 3.96
N PHE A 70 17.65 -6.74 3.60
CA PHE A 70 18.10 -6.78 2.21
C PHE A 70 17.68 -8.08 1.51
N LEU A 71 17.95 -9.23 2.14
CA LEU A 71 17.56 -10.53 1.56
C LEU A 71 16.05 -10.65 1.41
N THR A 72 15.28 -10.22 2.40
CA THR A 72 13.82 -10.23 2.33
C THR A 72 13.32 -9.33 1.20
N ALA A 73 13.85 -8.13 1.07
CA ALA A 73 13.46 -7.22 0.00
C ALA A 73 13.85 -7.77 -1.38
N ALA A 74 15.05 -8.35 -1.53
CA ALA A 74 15.50 -8.98 -2.76
C ALA A 74 14.60 -10.17 -3.14
N PHE A 75 14.28 -11.04 -2.20
CA PHE A 75 13.34 -12.14 -2.41
C PHE A 75 11.98 -11.63 -2.88
N LEU A 76 11.39 -10.66 -2.17
CA LEU A 76 10.08 -10.10 -2.53
C LEU A 76 10.12 -9.34 -3.86
N GLY A 77 11.26 -8.76 -4.23
CA GLY A 77 11.45 -8.15 -5.55
C GLY A 77 11.56 -9.16 -6.69
N LEU A 78 12.07 -10.37 -6.42
CA LEU A 78 12.13 -11.46 -7.40
C LEU A 78 10.78 -12.14 -7.61
N VAL A 79 9.89 -12.15 -6.62
CA VAL A 79 8.59 -12.82 -6.72
C VAL A 79 7.75 -12.31 -7.89
N PRO A 80 7.50 -10.99 -8.08
CA PRO A 80 6.76 -10.51 -9.24
C PRO A 80 7.46 -10.82 -10.57
N ILE A 81 8.78 -10.86 -10.59
CA ILE A 81 9.57 -11.22 -11.78
C ILE A 81 9.32 -12.68 -12.15
N ALA A 82 9.44 -13.59 -11.18
CA ALA A 82 9.16 -15.01 -11.40
C ALA A 82 7.72 -15.24 -11.88
N LEU A 83 6.75 -14.56 -11.27
CA LEU A 83 5.34 -14.64 -11.69
C LEU A 83 5.14 -14.08 -13.12
N ALA A 84 5.82 -13.00 -13.49
CA ALA A 84 5.77 -12.44 -14.85
C ALA A 84 6.30 -13.44 -15.88
N LEU A 85 7.42 -14.11 -15.57
CA LEU A 85 8.00 -15.14 -16.44
C LEU A 85 7.08 -16.36 -16.56
N VAL A 86 6.50 -16.84 -15.46
CA VAL A 86 5.52 -17.93 -15.47
C VAL A 86 4.32 -17.59 -16.34
N ASN A 87 3.73 -16.39 -16.15
CA ASN A 87 2.58 -15.93 -16.95
C ASN A 87 2.90 -15.74 -18.44
N SER A 88 4.15 -15.38 -18.76
CA SER A 88 4.54 -15.12 -20.14
C SER A 88 4.88 -16.39 -20.91
N TYR A 89 5.58 -17.35 -20.28
CA TYR A 89 6.20 -18.45 -20.98
C TYR A 89 5.69 -19.85 -20.57
N ILE A 90 5.04 -19.99 -19.39
CA ILE A 90 4.68 -21.32 -18.88
C ILE A 90 3.16 -21.51 -18.87
N THR A 91 2.45 -20.71 -18.07
CA THR A 91 0.99 -20.84 -17.92
C THR A 91 0.39 -19.55 -17.35
N THR A 92 -0.86 -19.28 -17.67
CA THR A 92 -1.61 -18.17 -17.07
C THR A 92 -2.00 -18.55 -15.63
N LEU A 93 -1.59 -17.72 -14.69
CA LEU A 93 -1.90 -17.93 -13.27
C LEU A 93 -3.35 -17.55 -12.96
N PRO A 94 -3.98 -18.21 -11.95
CA PRO A 94 -5.35 -17.92 -11.55
C PRO A 94 -5.58 -16.44 -11.18
N GLY A 95 -6.77 -15.93 -11.46
CA GLY A 95 -7.21 -14.59 -11.08
C GLY A 95 -7.00 -13.50 -12.14
N GLY A 96 -6.26 -13.79 -13.22
CA GLY A 96 -6.02 -12.84 -14.31
C GLY A 96 -6.49 -13.31 -15.69
N GLU A 97 -7.06 -14.50 -15.80
CA GLU A 97 -7.26 -15.19 -17.09
C GLU A 97 -8.11 -14.38 -18.08
N ILE A 98 -9.31 -13.98 -17.71
CA ILE A 98 -10.26 -13.32 -18.64
C ILE A 98 -9.87 -11.86 -18.83
N ASP A 99 -9.72 -11.12 -17.75
CA ASP A 99 -9.47 -9.66 -17.82
C ASP A 99 -8.08 -9.37 -18.39
N ALA A 100 -7.06 -10.13 -17.97
CA ALA A 100 -5.69 -9.94 -18.45
C ALA A 100 -5.56 -10.23 -19.94
N ALA A 101 -6.18 -11.31 -20.43
CA ALA A 101 -6.23 -11.64 -21.85
C ALA A 101 -6.97 -10.54 -22.65
N ALA A 102 -8.08 -10.04 -22.14
CA ALA A 102 -8.85 -8.98 -22.78
C ALA A 102 -8.06 -7.66 -22.85
N PHE A 103 -7.33 -7.29 -21.79
CA PHE A 103 -6.49 -6.09 -21.80
C PHE A 103 -5.34 -6.24 -22.79
N LEU A 104 -4.67 -7.38 -22.82
CA LEU A 104 -3.58 -7.66 -23.74
C LEU A 104 -4.04 -7.55 -25.21
N GLN A 105 -5.09 -8.30 -25.57
CA GLN A 105 -5.61 -8.33 -26.93
C GLN A 105 -6.08 -6.92 -27.40
N ARG A 106 -6.77 -6.18 -26.54
CA ARG A 106 -7.19 -4.81 -26.86
C ARG A 106 -6.01 -3.86 -27.01
N ALA A 107 -4.96 -4.00 -26.19
CA ALA A 107 -3.77 -3.16 -26.30
C ALA A 107 -2.97 -3.46 -27.58
N GLU A 108 -2.87 -4.74 -27.97
CA GLU A 108 -2.29 -5.16 -29.24
C GLU A 108 -3.08 -4.56 -30.42
N HIS A 109 -4.40 -4.67 -30.41
CA HIS A 109 -5.25 -4.08 -31.45
C HIS A 109 -5.05 -2.56 -31.55
N VAL A 110 -5.11 -1.83 -30.43
CA VAL A 110 -4.91 -0.37 -30.41
C VAL A 110 -3.54 0.02 -30.92
N SER A 111 -2.48 -0.74 -30.56
CA SER A 111 -1.11 -0.45 -31.01
C SER A 111 -0.92 -0.62 -32.51
N LEU A 112 -1.71 -1.48 -33.16
CA LEU A 112 -1.66 -1.73 -34.60
C LEU A 112 -2.57 -0.81 -35.39
N SER A 113 -3.82 -0.64 -34.93
CA SER A 113 -4.83 0.14 -35.66
C SER A 113 -4.72 1.64 -35.43
N GLY A 114 -4.17 2.08 -34.30
CA GLY A 114 -4.23 3.47 -33.87
C GLY A 114 -5.59 3.91 -33.33
N ASP A 115 -6.57 2.99 -33.18
CA ASP A 115 -7.92 3.28 -32.70
C ASP A 115 -7.95 3.35 -31.16
N TRP A 116 -7.62 4.52 -30.63
CA TRP A 116 -7.56 4.73 -29.20
C TRP A 116 -8.94 4.64 -28.54
N PRO A 117 -9.08 3.87 -27.46
CA PRO A 117 -10.37 3.74 -26.78
C PRO A 117 -10.81 5.07 -26.17
N SER A 118 -12.05 5.45 -26.46
CA SER A 118 -12.68 6.64 -25.86
C SER A 118 -13.79 6.19 -24.91
N PRO A 119 -13.81 6.79 -23.77
CA PRO A 119 -12.85 7.73 -23.19
C PRO A 119 -11.65 7.02 -22.56
N MET A 120 -10.48 7.64 -22.54
CA MET A 120 -9.24 7.14 -21.93
C MET A 120 -9.33 7.13 -20.40
N PHE A 121 -10.05 6.17 -19.82
CA PHE A 121 -10.34 6.10 -18.39
C PHE A 121 -10.61 4.66 -17.93
N GLY A 122 -10.30 4.33 -16.68
CA GLY A 122 -10.51 3.00 -16.11
C GLY A 122 -9.78 1.93 -16.92
N ALA A 123 -10.51 0.91 -17.35
CA ALA A 123 -9.99 -0.16 -18.20
C ALA A 123 -9.38 0.36 -19.50
N ASN A 124 -9.99 1.38 -20.12
CA ASN A 124 -9.50 1.97 -21.37
C ASN A 124 -8.17 2.71 -21.17
N ALA A 125 -7.99 3.40 -20.04
CA ALA A 125 -6.70 4.03 -19.71
C ALA A 125 -5.59 2.99 -19.58
N TYR A 126 -5.88 1.85 -18.97
CA TYR A 126 -4.91 0.77 -18.83
C TYR A 126 -4.57 0.13 -20.19
N VAL A 127 -5.57 -0.10 -21.05
CA VAL A 127 -5.37 -0.56 -22.43
C VAL A 127 -4.49 0.44 -23.19
N SER A 128 -4.78 1.75 -23.10
CA SER A 128 -3.98 2.79 -23.74
C SER A 128 -2.54 2.84 -23.22
N PHE A 129 -2.35 2.66 -21.93
CA PHE A 129 -1.02 2.59 -21.33
C PHE A 129 -0.19 1.41 -21.85
N LEU A 130 -0.80 0.23 -21.98
CA LEU A 130 -0.15 -0.94 -22.58
C LEU A 130 0.10 -0.74 -24.08
N ALA A 131 -0.89 -0.22 -24.82
CA ALA A 131 -0.76 0.06 -26.23
C ALA A 131 0.39 1.04 -26.53
N LEU A 132 0.54 2.09 -25.72
CA LEU A 132 1.67 3.01 -25.84
C LEU A 132 3.01 2.31 -25.63
N GLN A 133 3.11 1.39 -24.68
CA GLN A 133 4.32 0.59 -24.47
C GLN A 133 4.60 -0.28 -25.72
N PHE A 134 3.57 -0.91 -26.29
CA PHE A 134 3.72 -1.74 -27.50
C PHE A 134 4.12 -0.92 -28.74
N MET A 135 3.60 0.29 -28.88
CA MET A 135 4.00 1.19 -29.98
C MET A 135 5.48 1.62 -29.89
N ILE A 136 5.98 1.84 -28.67
CA ILE A 136 7.35 2.32 -28.44
C ILE A 136 8.37 1.16 -28.48
N PHE A 137 8.04 0.03 -27.88
CA PHE A 137 8.99 -1.04 -27.60
C PHE A 137 8.74 -2.34 -28.38
N GLY A 138 7.66 -2.40 -29.17
CA GLY A 138 7.20 -3.62 -29.81
C GLY A 138 6.21 -4.40 -28.96
N GLN A 139 5.39 -5.20 -29.62
CA GLN A 139 4.41 -6.06 -28.96
C GLN A 139 5.12 -7.23 -28.27
N SER A 140 4.95 -7.36 -26.98
CA SER A 140 5.52 -8.45 -26.20
C SER A 140 4.62 -8.77 -25.01
N LYS A 141 4.27 -10.05 -24.89
CA LYS A 141 3.53 -10.55 -23.72
C LYS A 141 4.34 -10.33 -22.44
N LEU A 142 5.66 -10.55 -22.50
CA LEU A 142 6.54 -10.30 -21.38
C LEU A 142 6.55 -8.83 -20.95
N LEU A 143 6.56 -7.90 -21.88
CA LEU A 143 6.55 -6.46 -21.58
C LEU A 143 5.30 -6.07 -20.77
N ALA A 144 4.12 -6.59 -21.15
CA ALA A 144 2.87 -6.33 -20.42
C ALA A 144 2.91 -6.88 -18.98
N HIS A 145 3.39 -8.11 -18.78
CA HIS A 145 3.56 -8.71 -17.44
C HIS A 145 4.66 -8.01 -16.64
N ALA A 146 5.78 -7.65 -17.27
CA ALA A 146 6.88 -6.92 -16.65
C ALA A 146 6.46 -5.53 -16.18
N SER A 147 5.54 -4.87 -16.90
CA SER A 147 4.96 -3.60 -16.50
C SER A 147 4.23 -3.71 -15.16
N SER A 148 3.41 -4.74 -14.96
CA SER A 148 2.73 -5.00 -13.69
C SER A 148 3.73 -5.33 -12.56
N ALA A 149 4.74 -6.16 -12.85
CA ALA A 149 5.81 -6.49 -11.91
C ALA A 149 6.62 -5.25 -11.48
N PHE A 150 6.87 -4.33 -12.42
CA PHE A 150 7.53 -3.05 -12.14
C PHE A 150 6.69 -2.19 -11.19
N GLY A 151 5.38 -2.05 -11.44
CA GLY A 151 4.45 -1.36 -10.57
C GLY A 151 4.42 -1.95 -9.16
N ALA A 152 4.41 -3.29 -9.03
CA ALA A 152 4.45 -3.99 -7.76
C ALA A 152 5.75 -3.75 -6.98
N ASN A 153 6.91 -3.79 -7.63
CA ASN A 153 8.21 -3.55 -7.01
C ASN A 153 8.37 -2.08 -6.57
N LEU A 154 7.87 -1.15 -7.36
CA LEU A 154 7.82 0.25 -6.96
C LEU A 154 6.86 0.44 -5.75
N GLY A 155 5.76 -0.31 -5.72
CA GLY A 155 4.84 -0.39 -4.58
C GLY A 155 5.52 -0.85 -3.29
N LEU A 156 6.46 -1.81 -3.36
CA LEU A 156 7.25 -2.26 -2.21
C LEU A 156 8.14 -1.13 -1.65
N VAL A 157 8.75 -0.33 -2.53
CA VAL A 157 9.55 0.84 -2.16
C VAL A 157 8.68 1.92 -1.50
N VAL A 158 7.51 2.19 -2.07
CA VAL A 158 6.54 3.16 -1.52
C VAL A 158 6.01 2.68 -0.17
N PHE A 159 5.74 1.38 -0.02
CA PHE A 159 5.31 0.78 1.25
C PHE A 159 6.33 1.00 2.37
N GLU A 160 7.63 0.80 2.12
CA GLU A 160 8.69 1.09 3.11
C GLU A 160 8.63 2.56 3.57
N ARG A 161 8.50 3.50 2.63
CA ARG A 161 8.40 4.92 2.93
C ARG A 161 7.13 5.26 3.73
N LEU A 162 6.03 4.64 3.36
CA LEU A 162 4.74 4.81 4.04
C LEU A 162 4.81 4.27 5.47
N TYR A 163 5.33 3.05 5.66
CA TYR A 163 5.54 2.47 6.98
C TYR A 163 6.43 3.34 7.85
N THR A 164 7.59 3.76 7.35
CA THR A 164 8.51 4.63 8.07
C THR A 164 7.84 5.93 8.50
N ARG A 165 6.99 6.50 7.64
CA ARG A 165 6.25 7.73 7.94
C ARG A 165 5.18 7.54 9.01
N LEU A 166 4.40 6.46 8.94
CA LEU A 166 3.33 6.14 9.88
C LEU A 166 3.87 5.72 11.25
N SER A 167 4.99 5.01 11.27
CA SER A 167 5.62 4.52 12.50
C SER A 167 6.50 5.55 13.23
N GLY A 168 6.52 6.82 12.76
CA GLY A 168 7.33 7.87 13.37
C GLY A 168 8.84 7.71 13.14
N GLY A 169 9.25 7.18 11.98
CA GLY A 169 10.66 7.03 11.58
C GLY A 169 11.28 5.66 11.86
N ARG A 170 10.50 4.68 12.34
CA ARG A 170 11.01 3.31 12.56
C ARG A 170 11.30 2.64 11.23
N THR A 171 12.40 1.89 11.18
CA THR A 171 12.73 1.03 10.04
C THR A 171 11.73 -0.12 9.93
N VAL A 172 11.36 -0.44 8.69
CA VAL A 172 10.57 -1.63 8.40
C VAL A 172 11.33 -2.89 8.79
N SER A 173 10.65 -3.89 9.35
CA SER A 173 11.24 -5.19 9.67
C SER A 173 11.05 -6.18 8.51
N PRO A 174 11.88 -7.24 8.42
CA PRO A 174 11.70 -8.32 7.45
C PRO A 174 10.29 -8.91 7.48
N ILE A 175 9.75 -9.22 8.65
CA ILE A 175 8.40 -9.78 8.79
C ILE A 175 7.32 -8.80 8.31
N THR A 176 7.50 -7.50 8.50
CA THR A 176 6.60 -6.48 7.99
C THR A 176 6.55 -6.48 6.46
N LEU A 177 7.72 -6.63 5.81
CA LEU A 177 7.79 -6.74 4.35
C LEU A 177 7.17 -8.06 3.86
N ILE A 178 7.40 -9.17 4.55
CA ILE A 178 6.83 -10.49 4.20
C ILE A 178 5.30 -10.43 4.25
N ILE A 179 4.71 -9.91 5.33
CA ILE A 179 3.26 -9.78 5.44
C ILE A 179 2.69 -8.96 4.29
N PHE A 180 3.27 -7.80 3.98
CA PHE A 180 2.83 -6.97 2.85
C PHE A 180 3.09 -7.65 1.50
N GLY A 181 4.27 -8.23 1.34
CA GLY A 181 4.74 -8.78 0.06
C GLY A 181 4.06 -10.06 -0.38
N LEU A 182 3.55 -10.87 0.56
CA LEU A 182 2.97 -12.19 0.30
C LEU A 182 1.47 -12.28 0.57
N LEU A 183 0.75 -11.14 0.63
CA LEU A 183 -0.72 -11.17 0.66
C LEU A 183 -1.26 -11.93 -0.56
N PRO A 184 -2.07 -13.00 -0.38
CA PRO A 184 -2.40 -13.92 -1.46
C PRO A 184 -3.05 -13.26 -2.67
N SER A 185 -4.08 -12.42 -2.48
CA SER A 185 -4.73 -11.73 -3.59
C SER A 185 -3.79 -10.75 -4.29
N ALA A 186 -3.02 -9.95 -3.54
CA ALA A 186 -2.05 -9.05 -4.13
C ALA A 186 -0.92 -9.79 -4.84
N LEU A 187 -0.51 -10.96 -4.32
CA LEU A 187 0.56 -11.79 -4.90
C LEU A 187 0.21 -12.24 -6.32
N LEU A 188 -0.98 -12.80 -6.51
CA LEU A 188 -1.44 -13.28 -7.82
C LEU A 188 -1.54 -12.15 -8.86
N HIS A 189 -1.92 -10.95 -8.43
CA HIS A 189 -2.10 -9.81 -9.33
C HIS A 189 -0.81 -9.02 -9.62
N LYS A 190 0.30 -9.26 -8.89
CA LYS A 190 1.56 -8.50 -9.03
C LYS A 190 2.20 -8.59 -10.42
N ALA A 191 1.95 -9.63 -11.16
CA ALA A 191 2.53 -9.85 -12.48
C ALA A 191 1.51 -10.30 -13.52
N ALA A 192 0.23 -10.26 -13.23
CA ALA A 192 -0.82 -10.39 -14.22
C ALA A 192 -0.95 -9.07 -15.01
N VAL A 193 -1.43 -9.13 -16.27
CA VAL A 193 -1.67 -7.94 -17.08
C VAL A 193 -2.94 -7.24 -16.58
N LEU A 194 -2.81 -6.66 -15.40
CA LEU A 194 -3.88 -6.04 -14.63
C LEU A 194 -3.45 -4.68 -14.08
N ARG A 195 -4.39 -3.80 -13.84
CA ARG A 195 -4.16 -2.43 -13.37
C ARG A 195 -3.92 -2.32 -11.86
N GLU A 196 -4.31 -3.34 -11.08
CA GLU A 196 -4.27 -3.34 -9.61
C GLU A 196 -2.88 -3.02 -9.02
N PRO A 197 -1.74 -3.49 -9.56
CA PRO A 197 -0.42 -3.10 -9.08
C PRO A 197 -0.17 -1.58 -9.17
N TRP A 198 -0.65 -0.95 -10.25
CA TRP A 198 -0.54 0.48 -10.47
C TRP A 198 -1.51 1.28 -9.58
N GLU A 199 -2.75 0.78 -9.42
CA GLU A 199 -3.73 1.35 -8.49
C GLU A 199 -3.18 1.36 -7.05
N ALA A 200 -2.60 0.24 -6.60
CA ALA A 200 -1.99 0.12 -5.28
C ALA A 200 -0.78 1.07 -5.10
N LEU A 201 0.05 1.19 -6.12
CA LEU A 201 1.18 2.11 -6.14
C LEU A 201 0.71 3.56 -6.01
N PHE A 202 -0.21 4.00 -6.87
CA PHE A 202 -0.65 5.39 -6.89
C PHE A 202 -1.48 5.75 -5.66
N PHE A 203 -2.33 4.85 -5.16
CA PHE A 203 -3.07 5.09 -3.92
C PHE A 203 -2.13 5.22 -2.72
N SER A 204 -1.19 4.28 -2.55
CA SER A 204 -0.19 4.33 -1.47
C SER A 204 0.69 5.57 -1.57
N SER A 205 1.07 5.98 -2.78
CA SER A 205 1.84 7.21 -3.03
C SER A 205 1.03 8.46 -2.68
N THR A 206 -0.25 8.50 -3.05
CA THR A 206 -1.16 9.61 -2.72
C THR A 206 -1.30 9.75 -1.20
N VAL A 207 -1.51 8.64 -0.48
CA VAL A 207 -1.54 8.66 0.99
C VAL A 207 -0.21 9.13 1.57
N LEU A 208 0.92 8.61 1.11
CA LEU A 208 2.25 9.04 1.58
C LEU A 208 2.48 10.55 1.37
N LEU A 209 2.09 11.09 0.22
CA LEU A 209 2.24 12.50 -0.10
C LEU A 209 1.27 13.37 0.72
N LEU A 210 0.04 12.91 0.98
CA LEU A 210 -0.89 13.54 1.91
C LEU A 210 -0.29 13.67 3.32
N LEU A 211 0.34 12.59 3.83
CA LEU A 211 1.01 12.61 5.13
C LEU A 211 2.21 13.57 5.16
N ARG A 212 2.92 13.73 4.04
CA ARG A 212 3.99 14.72 3.91
C ARG A 212 3.44 16.14 3.93
N LEU A 213 2.35 16.41 3.22
CA LEU A 213 1.67 17.69 3.23
C LEU A 213 1.17 18.08 4.62
N ALA A 214 0.62 17.11 5.37
CA ALA A 214 0.14 17.34 6.73
C ALA A 214 1.26 17.73 7.73
N SER A 215 2.50 17.41 7.45
CA SER A 215 3.62 17.75 8.34
C SER A 215 4.43 18.96 7.86
N THR A 216 4.65 19.05 6.55
CA THR A 216 5.43 20.13 5.93
C THR A 216 4.82 20.46 4.59
N TRP A 217 3.98 21.51 4.57
CA TRP A 217 3.34 21.93 3.35
C TRP A 217 4.36 22.56 2.39
N ARG A 218 4.64 21.89 1.27
CA ARG A 218 5.53 22.38 0.20
C ARG A 218 4.81 22.26 -1.13
N LEU A 219 4.91 23.30 -1.96
CA LEU A 219 4.25 23.36 -3.27
C LEU A 219 4.64 22.18 -4.17
N ALA A 220 5.92 21.83 -4.22
CA ALA A 220 6.39 20.66 -4.99
C ALA A 220 5.73 19.35 -4.50
N THR A 221 5.59 19.17 -3.17
CA THR A 221 4.89 18.00 -2.61
C THR A 221 3.41 18.00 -2.98
N PHE A 222 2.77 19.18 -3.04
CA PHE A 222 1.39 19.32 -3.47
C PHE A 222 1.22 18.92 -4.95
N PHE A 223 2.10 19.37 -5.84
CA PHE A 223 2.05 18.95 -7.24
C PHE A 223 2.31 17.44 -7.42
N CYS A 224 3.27 16.86 -6.71
CA CYS A 224 3.47 15.41 -6.70
C CYS A 224 2.23 14.66 -6.19
N PHE A 225 1.58 15.19 -5.14
CA PHE A 225 0.33 14.65 -4.61
C PHE A 225 -0.78 14.73 -5.66
N LEU A 226 -0.95 15.86 -6.33
CA LEU A 226 -1.93 16.06 -7.38
C LEU A 226 -1.73 15.08 -8.53
N ILE A 227 -0.50 14.96 -9.04
CA ILE A 227 -0.16 14.01 -10.11
C ILE A 227 -0.47 12.57 -9.68
N SER A 228 -0.10 12.19 -8.45
CA SER A 228 -0.36 10.85 -7.93
C SER A 228 -1.86 10.58 -7.75
N ALA A 229 -2.63 11.56 -7.26
CA ALA A 229 -4.06 11.46 -7.08
C ALA A 229 -4.81 11.37 -8.43
N LEU A 230 -4.40 12.16 -9.43
CA LEU A 230 -4.94 12.08 -10.78
C LEU A 230 -4.62 10.73 -11.43
N ALA A 231 -3.36 10.27 -11.31
CA ALA A 231 -2.97 8.95 -11.80
C ALA A 231 -3.79 7.84 -11.14
N CYS A 232 -3.99 7.91 -9.83
CA CYS A 232 -4.86 7.00 -9.09
C CYS A 232 -6.28 7.01 -9.65
N GLY A 233 -6.86 8.20 -9.90
CA GLY A 233 -8.21 8.38 -10.42
C GLY A 233 -8.39 7.91 -11.86
N ILE A 234 -7.39 8.02 -12.72
CA ILE A 234 -7.48 7.61 -14.13
C ILE A 234 -7.71 6.09 -14.26
N TRP A 235 -7.14 5.28 -13.36
CA TRP A 235 -7.22 3.83 -13.44
C TRP A 235 -8.59 3.26 -13.04
N HIS A 236 -9.35 3.94 -12.16
CA HIS A 236 -10.63 3.42 -11.69
C HIS A 236 -11.58 4.54 -11.20
N SER A 237 -12.87 4.43 -11.52
CA SER A 237 -13.89 5.44 -11.14
C SER A 237 -13.99 5.64 -9.62
N ALA A 238 -13.97 4.56 -8.83
CA ALA A 238 -13.99 4.64 -7.37
C ALA A 238 -12.77 5.38 -6.81
N LEU A 239 -11.59 5.19 -7.42
CA LEU A 239 -10.38 5.88 -7.04
C LEU A 239 -10.42 7.37 -7.43
N SER A 240 -11.17 7.76 -8.46
CA SER A 240 -11.39 9.17 -8.81
C SER A 240 -12.14 9.91 -7.70
N LEU A 241 -13.21 9.32 -7.18
CA LEU A 241 -13.95 9.88 -6.05
C LEU A 241 -13.07 9.94 -4.80
N THR A 242 -12.31 8.89 -4.54
CA THR A 242 -11.35 8.86 -3.42
C THR A 242 -10.31 9.96 -3.58
N ALA A 243 -9.72 10.12 -4.77
CA ALA A 243 -8.74 11.15 -5.05
C ALA A 243 -9.31 12.57 -4.83
N LEU A 244 -10.56 12.80 -5.23
CA LEU A 244 -11.27 14.07 -5.00
C LEU A 244 -11.39 14.37 -3.49
N VAL A 245 -11.82 13.39 -2.68
CA VAL A 245 -11.94 13.57 -1.22
C VAL A 245 -10.56 13.83 -0.59
N LEU A 246 -9.52 13.12 -1.04
CA LEU A 246 -8.16 13.35 -0.55
C LEU A 246 -7.60 14.71 -0.96
N LEU A 247 -7.97 15.24 -2.12
CA LEU A 247 -7.68 16.61 -2.54
C LEU A 247 -8.31 17.64 -1.62
N LEU A 248 -9.59 17.46 -1.26
CA LEU A 248 -10.28 18.33 -0.29
C LEU A 248 -9.59 18.31 1.08
N LEU A 249 -9.19 17.13 1.55
CA LEU A 249 -8.43 16.97 2.80
C LEU A 249 -7.06 17.68 2.71
N ALA A 250 -6.33 17.53 1.62
CA ALA A 250 -5.04 18.19 1.40
C ALA A 250 -5.18 19.73 1.39
N GLY A 251 -6.22 20.24 0.75
CA GLY A 251 -6.56 21.67 0.77
C GLY A 251 -6.88 22.18 2.16
N GLY A 252 -7.71 21.48 2.93
CA GLY A 252 -8.02 21.82 4.32
C GLY A 252 -6.78 21.84 5.22
N ILE A 253 -5.87 20.90 5.02
CA ILE A 253 -4.55 20.87 5.70
C ILE A 253 -3.71 22.08 5.30
N GLY A 254 -3.65 22.42 4.01
CA GLY A 254 -2.89 23.57 3.50
C GLY A 254 -3.38 24.88 4.08
N LEU A 255 -4.69 25.06 4.23
CA LEU A 255 -5.29 26.27 4.80
C LEU A 255 -5.01 26.41 6.30
N ARG A 256 -4.97 25.30 7.05
CA ARG A 256 -4.70 25.32 8.50
C ARG A 256 -3.21 25.39 8.84
N GLY A 257 -2.37 24.74 8.05
CA GLY A 257 -0.94 24.55 8.37
C GLY A 257 -0.02 25.71 8.02
N THR A 258 -0.51 26.78 7.37
CA THR A 258 0.34 27.91 6.97
C THR A 258 -0.01 29.19 7.72
N THR A 259 1.03 29.86 8.21
CA THR A 259 0.92 31.23 8.80
C THR A 259 0.96 32.29 7.71
N SER A 260 1.50 32.01 6.53
CA SER A 260 1.65 32.96 5.42
C SER A 260 0.31 33.19 4.71
N THR A 261 -0.15 34.44 4.73
CA THR A 261 -1.35 34.91 4.02
C THR A 261 -1.29 34.62 2.52
N ALA A 262 -0.14 34.85 1.88
CA ALA A 262 0.06 34.59 0.46
C ALA A 262 -0.16 33.08 0.11
N ARG A 263 0.30 32.17 0.96
CA ARG A 263 0.04 30.72 0.76
C ARG A 263 -1.42 30.37 0.96
N LYS A 264 -2.11 30.95 1.94
CA LYS A 264 -3.56 30.75 2.13
C LYS A 264 -4.34 31.19 0.90
N VAL A 265 -4.02 32.39 0.36
CA VAL A 265 -4.63 32.90 -0.87
C VAL A 265 -4.34 31.99 -2.05
N LEU A 266 -3.09 31.55 -2.23
CA LEU A 266 -2.71 30.63 -3.31
C LEU A 266 -3.49 29.31 -3.22
N VAL A 267 -3.58 28.69 -2.03
CA VAL A 267 -4.34 27.46 -1.82
C VAL A 267 -5.84 27.70 -2.06
N ALA A 268 -6.38 28.84 -1.57
CA ALA A 268 -7.79 29.20 -1.75
C ALA A 268 -8.16 29.43 -3.22
N ILE A 269 -7.22 29.88 -4.06
CA ILE A 269 -7.43 30.05 -5.50
C ILE A 269 -7.20 28.73 -6.25
N LEU A 270 -6.07 28.06 -6.00
CA LEU A 270 -5.72 26.83 -6.73
C LEU A 270 -6.68 25.67 -6.42
N LEU A 271 -7.16 25.58 -5.19
CA LEU A 271 -8.02 24.48 -4.77
C LEU A 271 -9.34 24.43 -5.56
N PRO A 272 -10.15 25.51 -5.68
CA PRO A 272 -11.34 25.50 -6.51
C PRO A 272 -11.04 25.30 -8.01
N VAL A 273 -9.96 25.93 -8.53
CA VAL A 273 -9.55 25.80 -9.93
C VAL A 273 -9.18 24.36 -10.28
N ILE A 274 -8.64 23.59 -9.34
CA ILE A 274 -8.29 22.18 -9.56
C ILE A 274 -9.48 21.27 -9.21
N ILE A 275 -10.18 21.54 -8.11
CA ILE A 275 -11.26 20.69 -7.62
C ILE A 275 -12.49 20.78 -8.52
N ALA A 276 -12.88 21.96 -8.99
CA ALA A 276 -14.09 22.09 -9.80
C ALA A 276 -14.00 21.29 -11.11
N PRO A 277 -12.95 21.41 -11.93
CA PRO A 277 -12.78 20.55 -13.11
C PRO A 277 -12.62 19.06 -12.75
N ALA A 278 -11.88 18.75 -11.68
CA ALA A 278 -11.69 17.36 -11.25
C ALA A 278 -13.00 16.75 -10.73
N ALA A 279 -13.80 17.50 -9.98
CA ALA A 279 -15.13 17.09 -9.51
C ALA A 279 -16.08 16.94 -10.69
N TRP A 280 -16.13 17.93 -11.58
CA TRP A 280 -16.94 17.87 -12.81
C TRP A 280 -16.58 16.65 -13.64
N TRP A 281 -15.28 16.43 -13.86
CA TRP A 281 -14.78 15.27 -14.60
C TRP A 281 -15.11 13.96 -13.88
N ALA A 282 -14.87 13.84 -12.55
CA ALA A 282 -15.18 12.64 -11.78
C ALA A 282 -16.67 12.34 -11.74
N ILE A 283 -17.52 13.37 -11.58
CA ILE A 283 -18.98 13.25 -11.55
C ILE A 283 -19.49 12.82 -12.91
N ASN A 284 -19.16 13.57 -13.98
CA ASN A 284 -19.61 13.22 -15.32
C ASN A 284 -19.14 11.84 -15.75
N ARG A 285 -17.98 11.43 -15.28
CA ARG A 285 -17.43 10.14 -15.56
C ARG A 285 -18.10 9.02 -14.79
N SER A 286 -18.38 9.24 -13.51
CA SER A 286 -19.18 8.32 -12.71
C SER A 286 -20.58 8.18 -13.29
N LEU A 287 -21.17 9.28 -13.78
CA LEU A 287 -22.47 9.28 -14.45
C LEU A 287 -22.46 8.59 -15.82
N ALA A 288 -21.33 8.63 -16.54
CA ALA A 288 -21.18 7.91 -17.82
C ALA A 288 -20.95 6.39 -17.66
N ASP A 289 -20.57 5.93 -16.47
CA ASP A 289 -20.55 4.50 -16.15
C ASP A 289 -22.00 4.03 -15.99
N ARG A 290 -22.45 3.07 -16.84
CA ARG A 290 -23.85 2.55 -16.82
C ARG A 290 -24.31 2.11 -15.43
N ARG A 291 -23.40 1.65 -14.58
CA ARG A 291 -23.71 1.27 -13.19
C ARG A 291 -23.97 2.48 -12.30
N VAL A 292 -23.30 3.58 -12.55
CA VAL A 292 -23.45 4.83 -11.77
C VAL A 292 -24.56 5.70 -12.36
N SER A 293 -24.77 5.71 -13.68
CA SER A 293 -25.91 6.43 -14.29
C SER A 293 -27.25 5.83 -13.85
N ALA A 294 -27.38 4.50 -13.84
CA ALA A 294 -28.53 3.83 -13.28
C ALA A 294 -28.78 4.19 -11.81
N VAL A 295 -27.68 4.34 -11.02
CA VAL A 295 -27.73 4.77 -9.60
C VAL A 295 -28.09 6.26 -9.47
N SER A 296 -27.58 7.13 -10.35
CA SER A 296 -27.77 8.58 -10.22
C SER A 296 -29.12 9.07 -10.75
N GLU A 297 -29.63 8.48 -11.82
CA GLU A 297 -30.97 8.78 -12.32
C GLU A 297 -32.07 8.32 -11.34
N GLU A 298 -31.80 7.24 -10.60
CA GLU A 298 -32.70 6.65 -9.64
C GLU A 298 -32.39 6.94 -8.18
N ALA A 299 -31.14 7.36 -7.82
CA ALA A 299 -30.75 7.66 -6.43
C ALA A 299 -31.50 8.87 -5.85
N PHE A 300 -32.00 9.76 -6.73
CA PHE A 300 -32.92 10.84 -6.37
C PHE A 300 -34.41 10.43 -6.55
N SER A 301 -34.66 9.27 -7.08
CA SER A 301 -35.96 8.61 -7.11
C SER A 301 -35.92 7.38 -6.20
N SER A 302 -37.10 6.94 -5.72
CA SER A 302 -37.22 5.74 -4.85
C SER A 302 -36.70 4.42 -5.47
N GLY A 303 -36.21 4.47 -6.73
CA GLY A 303 -35.75 3.33 -7.53
C GLY A 303 -34.25 3.07 -7.52
N GLY A 304 -33.41 4.03 -7.07
CA GLY A 304 -31.94 3.92 -7.24
C GLY A 304 -31.28 2.75 -6.49
N ILE A 305 -31.84 2.38 -5.34
CA ILE A 305 -31.41 1.19 -4.61
C ILE A 305 -31.80 -0.08 -5.37
N ALA A 306 -32.97 -0.10 -6.00
CA ALA A 306 -33.45 -1.24 -6.78
C ALA A 306 -32.60 -1.48 -8.05
N ALA A 307 -32.16 -0.42 -8.73
CA ALA A 307 -31.27 -0.55 -9.89
C ALA A 307 -29.90 -1.15 -9.52
N ILE A 308 -29.31 -0.70 -8.40
CA ILE A 308 -28.08 -1.31 -7.87
C ILE A 308 -28.31 -2.80 -7.54
N GLU A 309 -29.46 -3.14 -6.97
CA GLU A 309 -29.84 -4.52 -6.67
C GLU A 309 -29.96 -5.38 -7.93
N THR A 310 -30.60 -4.84 -8.97
CA THR A 310 -30.75 -5.53 -10.25
C THR A 310 -29.40 -5.79 -10.91
N LEU A 311 -28.57 -4.79 -11.03
CA LEU A 311 -27.18 -4.93 -11.57
C LEU A 311 -26.32 -5.90 -10.76
N ALA A 312 -26.48 -5.89 -9.43
CA ALA A 312 -25.77 -6.82 -8.55
C ALA A 312 -26.26 -8.27 -8.71
N ARG A 313 -27.54 -8.45 -9.02
CA ARG A 313 -28.14 -9.78 -9.25
C ARG A 313 -27.82 -10.33 -10.62
N GLU A 314 -27.79 -9.50 -11.66
CA GLU A 314 -27.40 -9.90 -13.02
C GLU A 314 -25.99 -10.48 -13.11
N GLY A 315 -25.06 -10.00 -12.26
CA GLY A 315 -23.71 -10.52 -12.13
C GLY A 315 -23.53 -11.64 -11.10
N ALA A 316 -24.63 -12.20 -10.58
CA ALA A 316 -24.59 -13.13 -9.45
C ALA A 316 -24.16 -14.54 -9.86
N GLY A 317 -22.83 -14.81 -9.75
CA GLY A 317 -22.30 -16.17 -9.71
C GLY A 317 -22.23 -16.75 -8.28
N ARG A 318 -21.62 -17.92 -8.11
CA ARG A 318 -21.44 -18.59 -6.82
C ARG A 318 -20.81 -17.68 -5.74
N ALA A 319 -19.88 -16.81 -6.12
CA ALA A 319 -19.19 -15.89 -5.22
C ALA A 319 -20.00 -14.63 -4.86
N SER A 320 -21.29 -14.55 -5.23
CA SER A 320 -22.11 -13.37 -4.97
C SER A 320 -22.77 -13.43 -3.59
N TYR A 321 -22.80 -12.28 -2.91
CA TYR A 321 -23.59 -12.04 -1.71
C TYR A 321 -24.77 -11.08 -1.95
N ALA A 322 -25.12 -10.82 -3.22
CA ALA A 322 -26.23 -9.93 -3.58
C ALA A 322 -27.58 -10.37 -3.00
N HIS A 323 -27.75 -11.67 -2.79
CA HIS A 323 -28.95 -12.25 -2.21
C HIS A 323 -28.89 -12.48 -0.69
N ALA A 324 -27.81 -12.03 -0.04
CA ALA A 324 -27.67 -12.20 1.41
C ALA A 324 -28.74 -11.38 2.18
N PRO A 325 -29.18 -11.83 3.38
CA PRO A 325 -30.12 -11.09 4.19
C PRO A 325 -29.64 -9.66 4.47
N GLY A 326 -30.54 -8.69 4.34
CA GLY A 326 -30.25 -7.27 4.55
C GLY A 326 -29.57 -6.55 3.38
N MET A 327 -29.39 -7.23 2.23
CA MET A 327 -28.85 -6.60 1.00
C MET A 327 -29.92 -5.86 0.20
N THR A 328 -30.97 -5.35 0.85
CA THR A 328 -32.07 -4.59 0.25
C THR A 328 -32.26 -3.26 0.99
N GLY A 329 -32.75 -2.27 0.29
CA GLY A 329 -33.08 -0.96 0.84
C GLY A 329 -31.86 -0.25 1.47
N VAL A 330 -32.11 0.64 2.43
CA VAL A 330 -31.06 1.43 3.12
C VAL A 330 -30.10 0.56 3.93
N ALA A 331 -30.56 -0.60 4.43
CA ALA A 331 -29.74 -1.55 5.15
C ALA A 331 -28.60 -2.15 4.30
N ARG A 332 -28.73 -2.10 2.98
CA ARG A 332 -27.69 -2.56 2.05
C ARG A 332 -26.33 -1.91 2.28
N LEU A 333 -26.26 -0.62 2.59
CA LEU A 333 -24.98 0.07 2.75
C LEU A 333 -24.13 -0.52 3.90
N PRO A 334 -24.62 -0.60 5.15
CA PRO A 334 -23.84 -1.18 6.23
C PRO A 334 -23.68 -2.70 6.09
N VAL A 335 -24.70 -3.42 5.65
CA VAL A 335 -24.65 -4.87 5.45
C VAL A 335 -23.72 -5.21 4.29
N GLY A 336 -23.84 -4.49 3.16
CA GLY A 336 -22.93 -4.63 2.02
C GLY A 336 -21.49 -4.38 2.37
N PHE A 337 -21.19 -3.38 3.19
CA PHE A 337 -19.85 -3.15 3.70
C PHE A 337 -19.33 -4.33 4.54
N LEU A 338 -20.16 -4.92 5.40
CA LEU A 338 -19.75 -6.09 6.18
C LEU A 338 -19.47 -7.29 5.28
N TYR A 339 -20.35 -7.59 4.30
CA TYR A 339 -20.09 -8.67 3.35
C TYR A 339 -18.88 -8.40 2.47
N TYR A 340 -18.73 -7.16 1.97
CA TYR A 340 -17.57 -6.74 1.22
C TYR A 340 -16.25 -6.96 1.99
N TRP A 341 -16.26 -6.72 3.29
CA TRP A 341 -15.07 -6.86 4.14
C TRP A 341 -14.81 -8.30 4.59
N LEU A 342 -15.87 -9.08 4.87
CA LEU A 342 -15.75 -10.37 5.55
C LEU A 342 -16.01 -11.59 4.65
N ALA A 343 -16.77 -11.45 3.55
CA ALA A 343 -17.10 -12.59 2.71
C ALA A 343 -15.90 -13.10 1.89
N PRO A 344 -15.76 -14.42 1.68
CA PRO A 344 -16.72 -15.45 2.09
C PRO A 344 -16.71 -15.67 3.61
N LEU A 345 -17.90 -15.90 4.17
CA LEU A 345 -18.06 -16.32 5.55
C LEU A 345 -17.75 -17.84 5.66
N PRO A 346 -17.42 -18.39 6.86
CA PRO A 346 -16.98 -19.78 6.99
C PRO A 346 -17.91 -20.81 6.33
N TRP A 347 -19.22 -20.57 6.37
CA TRP A 347 -20.24 -21.46 5.76
C TRP A 347 -20.43 -21.24 4.25
N GLN A 348 -19.77 -20.24 3.66
CA GLN A 348 -19.78 -19.96 2.21
C GLN A 348 -18.58 -20.56 1.49
N VAL A 349 -17.61 -21.11 2.25
CA VAL A 349 -16.40 -21.73 1.69
C VAL A 349 -16.75 -23.02 0.98
N GLY A 350 -16.63 -23.03 -0.33
CA GLY A 350 -16.94 -24.18 -1.18
C GLY A 350 -15.72 -24.78 -1.89
N ASN A 351 -14.58 -24.07 -1.89
CA ASN A 351 -13.34 -24.55 -2.50
C ASN A 351 -12.10 -23.90 -1.85
N PHE A 352 -10.90 -24.31 -2.32
CA PHE A 352 -9.63 -23.82 -1.80
C PHE A 352 -9.45 -22.29 -1.96
N SER A 353 -9.88 -21.73 -3.08
CA SER A 353 -9.80 -20.28 -3.30
C SER A 353 -10.65 -19.49 -2.31
N ASP A 354 -11.83 -20.00 -1.94
CA ASP A 354 -12.67 -19.37 -0.91
C ASP A 354 -12.01 -19.45 0.47
N LEU A 355 -11.33 -20.56 0.78
CA LEU A 355 -10.60 -20.69 2.04
C LEU A 355 -9.45 -19.68 2.12
N VAL A 356 -8.70 -19.50 1.05
CA VAL A 356 -7.64 -18.49 0.96
C VAL A 356 -8.23 -17.09 1.15
N ALA A 357 -9.36 -16.80 0.50
CA ALA A 357 -10.08 -15.53 0.65
C ALA A 357 -10.54 -15.28 2.09
N LEU A 358 -11.11 -16.30 2.75
CA LEU A 358 -11.50 -16.21 4.17
C LEU A 358 -10.31 -15.90 5.08
N LEU A 359 -9.20 -16.62 4.91
CA LEU A 359 -7.98 -16.40 5.71
C LEU A 359 -7.41 -14.99 5.49
N GLU A 360 -7.44 -14.50 4.25
CA GLU A 360 -7.01 -13.14 3.94
C GLU A 360 -7.94 -12.09 4.56
N ASN A 361 -9.25 -12.30 4.58
CA ASN A 361 -10.22 -11.41 5.23
C ASN A 361 -10.01 -11.35 6.74
N LEU A 362 -9.70 -12.48 7.39
CA LEU A 362 -9.34 -12.52 8.79
C LEU A 362 -8.05 -11.74 9.07
N LEU A 363 -7.04 -11.90 8.22
CA LEU A 363 -5.80 -11.12 8.32
C LEU A 363 -6.05 -9.63 8.15
N ARG A 364 -6.85 -9.20 7.15
CA ARG A 364 -7.24 -7.81 6.95
C ARG A 364 -7.96 -7.23 8.16
N THR A 365 -8.89 -8.00 8.73
CA THR A 365 -9.60 -7.60 9.95
C THR A 365 -8.64 -7.42 11.12
N ALA A 366 -7.70 -8.33 11.30
CA ALA A 366 -6.66 -8.21 12.31
C ALA A 366 -5.77 -6.96 12.08
N LEU A 367 -5.41 -6.67 10.83
CA LEU A 367 -4.67 -5.46 10.46
C LEU A 367 -5.49 -4.18 10.70
N LEU A 368 -6.80 -4.20 10.48
CA LEU A 368 -7.68 -3.06 10.79
C LEU A 368 -7.74 -2.82 12.31
N ILE A 369 -7.89 -3.87 13.10
CA ILE A 369 -7.82 -3.79 14.58
C ILE A 369 -6.46 -3.25 15.01
N GLY A 370 -5.37 -3.72 14.40
CA GLY A 370 -4.03 -3.19 14.59
C GLY A 370 -3.94 -1.69 14.23
N SER A 371 -4.56 -1.26 13.13
CA SER A 371 -4.58 0.14 12.71
C SER A 371 -5.30 1.04 13.73
N LEU A 372 -6.43 0.59 14.27
CA LEU A 372 -7.15 1.27 15.35
C LEU A 372 -6.31 1.32 16.64
N THR A 373 -5.58 0.25 16.93
CA THR A 373 -4.64 0.20 18.06
C THR A 373 -3.49 1.18 17.87
N ALA A 374 -2.92 1.26 16.65
CA ALA A 374 -1.91 2.26 16.31
C ALA A 374 -2.43 3.68 16.55
N TYR A 375 -3.65 3.98 16.10
CA TYR A 375 -4.29 5.28 16.33
C TYR A 375 -4.45 5.61 17.81
N ARG A 376 -4.90 4.64 18.62
CA ARG A 376 -5.12 4.82 20.06
C ARG A 376 -3.83 5.01 20.84
N LEU A 377 -2.78 4.27 20.52
CA LEU A 377 -1.52 4.26 21.26
C LEU A 377 -0.54 5.34 20.78
N SER A 378 -0.69 5.86 19.57
CA SER A 378 0.18 6.92 19.04
C SER A 378 -0.19 8.30 19.58
N LYS A 379 0.80 9.21 19.61
CA LYS A 379 0.64 10.60 20.06
C LYS A 379 1.18 11.58 19.01
N GLY A 380 0.80 12.85 19.12
CA GLY A 380 1.31 13.94 18.27
C GLY A 380 1.15 13.67 16.77
N GLN A 381 2.19 13.99 16.00
CA GLN A 381 2.17 13.88 14.53
C GLN A 381 1.93 12.44 14.04
N ALA A 382 2.43 11.42 14.74
CA ALA A 382 2.19 10.03 14.36
C ALA A 382 0.69 9.69 14.42
N ARG A 383 -0.03 10.12 15.47
CA ARG A 383 -1.49 9.94 15.58
C ARG A 383 -2.23 10.64 14.45
N THR A 384 -1.84 11.86 14.10
CA THR A 384 -2.43 12.61 12.98
C THR A 384 -2.20 11.88 11.65
N ASN A 385 -0.99 11.40 11.42
CA ASN A 385 -0.66 10.64 10.21
C ASN A 385 -1.51 9.37 10.11
N ILE A 386 -1.66 8.61 11.20
CA ILE A 386 -2.48 7.39 11.23
C ILE A 386 -3.96 7.74 11.00
N ALA A 387 -4.47 8.81 11.62
CA ALA A 387 -5.84 9.25 11.38
C ALA A 387 -6.12 9.55 9.91
N LEU A 388 -5.22 10.29 9.25
CA LEU A 388 -5.35 10.62 7.82
C LEU A 388 -5.27 9.38 6.94
N ALA A 389 -4.33 8.47 7.21
CA ALA A 389 -4.21 7.23 6.45
C ALA A 389 -5.40 6.30 6.66
N LEU A 390 -5.94 6.23 7.89
CA LEU A 390 -7.14 5.47 8.23
C LEU A 390 -8.38 6.07 7.55
N SER A 391 -8.50 7.40 7.52
CA SER A 391 -9.58 8.07 6.78
C SER A 391 -9.51 7.78 5.30
N ALA A 392 -8.32 7.84 4.67
CA ALA A 392 -8.13 7.49 3.26
C ALA A 392 -8.51 6.03 2.98
N LEU A 393 -8.10 5.10 3.86
CA LEU A 393 -8.47 3.70 3.79
C LEU A 393 -9.99 3.52 3.84
N LEU A 394 -10.65 4.07 4.85
CA LEU A 394 -12.09 3.91 5.04
C LEU A 394 -12.90 4.52 3.90
N ILE A 395 -12.47 5.66 3.35
CA ILE A 395 -13.13 6.31 2.21
C ILE A 395 -13.11 5.38 0.99
N VAL A 396 -11.95 4.85 0.61
CA VAL A 396 -11.85 3.99 -0.57
C VAL A 396 -12.63 2.68 -0.40
N GLU A 397 -12.57 2.08 0.79
CA GLU A 397 -13.29 0.84 1.09
C GLU A 397 -14.81 1.02 1.08
N LEU A 398 -15.31 2.15 1.62
CA LEU A 398 -16.75 2.49 1.58
C LEU A 398 -17.23 2.72 0.15
N ILE A 399 -16.47 3.45 -0.66
CA ILE A 399 -16.84 3.70 -2.06
C ILE A 399 -16.92 2.37 -2.83
N TRP A 400 -15.94 1.49 -2.68
CA TRP A 400 -15.94 0.20 -3.36
C TRP A 400 -17.02 -0.76 -2.86
N SER A 401 -17.29 -0.77 -1.56
CA SER A 401 -18.32 -1.63 -0.98
C SER A 401 -19.72 -1.35 -1.56
N ALA A 402 -19.99 -0.08 -1.90
CA ALA A 402 -21.27 0.31 -2.47
C ALA A 402 -21.54 -0.33 -3.83
N GLY A 403 -20.49 -0.54 -4.65
CA GLY A 403 -20.61 -1.10 -6.02
C GLY A 403 -20.24 -2.58 -6.14
N THR A 404 -19.85 -3.25 -5.05
CA THR A 404 -19.36 -4.63 -5.08
C THR A 404 -20.33 -5.58 -4.40
N SER A 405 -20.67 -6.68 -5.08
CA SER A 405 -21.60 -7.72 -4.59
C SER A 405 -21.03 -9.13 -4.69
N ASN A 406 -19.74 -9.27 -5.01
CA ASN A 406 -19.04 -10.54 -5.22
C ASN A 406 -17.70 -10.51 -4.49
N TRP A 407 -17.41 -11.55 -3.66
CA TRP A 407 -16.17 -11.56 -2.88
C TRP A 407 -14.89 -11.74 -3.72
N GLY A 408 -14.95 -12.37 -4.90
CA GLY A 408 -13.81 -12.42 -5.81
C GLY A 408 -13.41 -11.03 -6.32
N THR A 409 -14.40 -10.21 -6.68
CA THR A 409 -14.22 -8.80 -7.05
C THR A 409 -13.78 -7.96 -5.83
N ALA A 410 -14.37 -8.23 -4.65
CA ALA A 410 -13.99 -7.52 -3.42
C ALA A 410 -12.51 -7.69 -3.09
N LEU A 411 -11.97 -8.90 -3.20
CA LEU A 411 -10.53 -9.17 -2.98
C LEU A 411 -9.64 -8.31 -3.88
N ARG A 412 -10.00 -8.12 -5.14
CA ARG A 412 -9.26 -7.24 -6.06
C ARG A 412 -9.36 -5.77 -5.65
N HIS A 413 -10.55 -5.33 -5.25
CA HIS A 413 -10.80 -3.94 -4.83
C HIS A 413 -10.07 -3.56 -3.53
N HIS A 414 -9.68 -4.52 -2.69
CA HIS A 414 -8.87 -4.26 -1.50
C HIS A 414 -7.38 -4.04 -1.80
N ILE A 415 -6.88 -4.50 -2.96
CA ILE A 415 -5.43 -4.45 -3.27
C ILE A 415 -4.86 -3.03 -3.17
N PRO A 416 -5.49 -1.97 -3.72
CA PRO A 416 -4.98 -0.61 -3.58
C PRO A 416 -4.80 -0.14 -2.14
N SER A 417 -5.66 -0.57 -1.22
CA SER A 417 -5.65 -0.17 0.18
C SER A 417 -4.65 -0.94 1.06
N TYR A 418 -4.05 -2.03 0.57
CA TYR A 418 -3.16 -2.88 1.37
C TYR A 418 -1.91 -2.16 1.89
N GLY A 419 -1.35 -1.23 1.13
CA GLY A 419 -0.19 -0.45 1.58
C GLY A 419 -0.45 0.26 2.91
N PRO A 420 -1.41 1.17 2.98
CA PRO A 420 -1.79 1.84 4.23
C PRO A 420 -2.25 0.89 5.33
N LEU A 421 -3.09 -0.11 5.01
CA LEU A 421 -3.63 -1.07 5.98
C LEU A 421 -2.52 -1.88 6.66
N CYS A 422 -1.62 -2.49 5.88
CA CYS A 422 -0.50 -3.26 6.41
C CYS A 422 0.45 -2.39 7.22
N ALA A 423 0.77 -1.18 6.72
CA ALA A 423 1.69 -0.29 7.41
C ALA A 423 1.15 0.13 8.79
N MET A 424 -0.13 0.52 8.88
CA MET A 424 -0.75 0.89 10.15
C MET A 424 -1.01 -0.32 11.05
N GLY A 425 -1.53 -1.41 10.48
CA GLY A 425 -1.93 -2.59 11.22
C GLY A 425 -0.76 -3.27 11.91
N ILE A 426 0.33 -3.51 11.18
CA ILE A 426 1.54 -4.14 11.72
C ILE A 426 2.19 -3.22 12.77
N PHE A 427 2.25 -1.91 12.50
CA PHE A 427 2.76 -0.95 13.48
C PHE A 427 1.94 -0.98 14.78
N GLY A 428 0.62 -1.05 14.69
CA GLY A 428 -0.25 -1.15 15.88
C GLY A 428 -0.06 -2.45 16.67
N CYS A 429 0.12 -3.57 15.99
CA CYS A 429 0.47 -4.84 16.64
C CYS A 429 1.81 -4.72 17.39
N GLN A 430 2.83 -4.12 16.77
CA GLN A 430 4.12 -3.89 17.42
C GLN A 430 4.00 -3.00 18.66
N LEU A 431 3.22 -1.90 18.58
CA LEU A 431 2.97 -1.03 19.73
C LEU A 431 2.27 -1.79 20.85
N TYR A 432 1.26 -2.60 20.54
CA TYR A 432 0.51 -3.38 21.51
C TYR A 432 1.41 -4.34 22.28
N PHE A 433 2.27 -5.09 21.58
CA PHE A 433 3.18 -6.03 22.25
C PHE A 433 4.27 -5.33 23.07
N HIS A 434 4.73 -4.15 22.65
CA HIS A 434 5.69 -3.35 23.42
C HIS A 434 5.06 -2.69 24.67
N HIS A 435 3.76 -2.36 24.64
CA HIS A 435 3.06 -1.76 25.77
C HIS A 435 2.51 -2.79 26.76
N ARG A 436 2.47 -4.07 26.42
CA ARG A 436 2.19 -5.10 27.43
C ARG A 436 3.34 -5.10 28.45
N PRO A 437 3.10 -4.73 29.74
CA PRO A 437 4.12 -4.98 30.73
C PRO A 437 4.41 -6.48 30.66
N MET A 438 5.65 -6.86 30.40
CA MET A 438 6.06 -8.21 30.73
C MET A 438 5.61 -8.39 32.18
N LYS A 439 4.61 -9.26 32.39
CA LYS A 439 4.31 -9.71 33.76
C LYS A 439 5.66 -10.18 34.25
N GLN A 440 6.32 -9.32 35.06
CA GLN A 440 7.47 -9.75 35.81
C GLN A 440 6.99 -11.04 36.47
N SER A 441 7.49 -12.16 35.99
CA SER A 441 7.40 -13.42 36.70
C SER A 441 7.81 -13.02 38.11
N LYS A 442 6.82 -12.98 39.01
CA LYS A 442 7.10 -12.88 40.42
C LYS A 442 7.93 -14.13 40.69
N ARG A 443 9.28 -13.99 40.53
CA ARG A 443 10.16 -14.94 41.16
C ARG A 443 9.74 -14.93 42.62
N PRO A 444 9.31 -16.04 43.16
CA PRO A 444 9.02 -16.08 44.56
C PRO A 444 10.30 -15.65 45.25
N ASN A 445 10.25 -14.52 45.97
CA ASN A 445 11.27 -14.12 46.92
C ASN A 445 11.30 -15.16 48.05
N THR A 446 11.80 -16.33 47.71
CA THR A 446 12.22 -17.34 48.70
C THR A 446 13.68 -17.15 48.92
N LEU A 447 14.01 -16.80 50.14
CA LEU A 447 15.34 -16.81 50.74
C LEU A 447 16.22 -15.56 50.50
N ALA A 448 16.08 -14.58 51.36
CA ALA A 448 17.23 -13.90 51.96
C ALA A 448 16.86 -13.12 53.21
N GLY A 449 16.36 -13.82 54.21
CA GLY A 449 16.62 -13.43 55.59
C GLY A 449 18.04 -13.89 55.94
N ARG A 450 19.02 -13.05 55.75
CA ARG A 450 20.31 -13.17 56.47
C ARG A 450 20.94 -11.82 56.65
N ASN A 451 20.86 -11.36 57.87
CA ASN A 451 21.67 -10.37 58.56
C ASN A 451 22.97 -10.02 57.85
N ARG A 452 23.19 -8.74 57.60
CA ARG A 452 24.51 -8.10 57.80
C ARG A 452 24.31 -6.63 58.16
N THR A 453 24.18 -6.37 59.46
CA THR A 453 24.72 -5.18 60.11
C THR A 453 26.20 -5.09 59.83
N PHE A 454 26.73 -4.07 59.19
CA PHE A 454 28.10 -3.61 59.33
C PHE A 454 28.26 -2.14 58.94
N HIS A 455 28.51 -1.35 60.00
CA HIS A 455 29.31 -0.14 60.07
C HIS A 455 29.10 1.03 59.11
N GLN A 456 28.46 2.04 59.66
CA GLN A 456 28.83 3.45 59.47
C GLN A 456 30.29 3.66 59.70
N ARG A 457 30.97 4.35 58.80
CA ARG A 457 32.08 5.23 59.15
C ARG A 457 32.08 6.46 58.25
N ALA A 458 31.99 7.56 58.94
CA ALA A 458 32.12 8.91 58.50
C ALA A 458 33.51 9.18 57.89
N SER A 459 33.56 10.02 56.90
CA SER A 459 34.66 11.01 56.76
C SER A 459 34.14 12.21 55.99
N ALA A 460 34.11 13.29 56.71
CA ALA A 460 33.98 14.65 56.24
C ALA A 460 35.27 15.13 55.56
N SER A 461 35.16 16.20 54.85
CA SER A 461 36.14 17.22 54.43
C SER A 461 36.30 17.26 52.90
N LYS A 462 36.24 18.35 52.20
CA LYS A 462 36.58 19.77 52.46
C LYS A 462 36.17 20.58 51.24
N ASP A 463 35.75 21.76 51.53
CA ASP A 463 35.75 22.98 50.72
C ASP A 463 36.81 23.06 49.62
N CYS A 464 36.41 23.66 48.48
CA CYS A 464 37.17 24.74 47.86
C CYS A 464 36.34 25.50 46.80
N THR A 465 35.87 26.64 47.18
CA THR A 465 35.89 27.95 46.50
C THR A 465 35.92 28.02 44.97
N ALA A 466 34.93 28.80 44.48
CA ALA A 466 34.94 29.60 43.25
C ALA A 466 36.07 30.65 43.24
N PRO A 467 36.23 31.53 42.23
CA PRO A 467 35.41 31.96 41.09
C PRO A 467 36.19 32.23 39.79
N GLY A 468 35.52 32.61 38.72
CA GLY A 468 36.20 33.17 37.55
C GLY A 468 35.26 33.46 36.38
N SER A 469 34.68 34.64 36.44
CA SER A 469 34.08 35.36 35.31
C SER A 469 35.04 35.55 34.15
N ARG A 470 34.58 35.49 32.93
CA ARG A 470 34.97 36.38 31.82
C ARG A 470 33.89 36.39 30.72
N ASP A 471 33.23 37.54 30.66
CA ASP A 471 32.70 38.09 29.41
C ASP A 471 33.78 38.13 28.35
N ILE A 472 33.39 37.99 27.08
CA ILE A 472 33.81 38.82 25.94
C ILE A 472 33.04 38.41 24.69
N SER A 473 32.32 39.37 24.12
CA SER A 473 31.83 39.67 22.74
C SER A 473 31.10 38.58 21.99
#